data_5907dc6ed9e434c87551c545ad3260ec
#
_entry.id   5907dc6ed9e434c87551c545ad3260ec
#
_cell.length_a   1.000
_cell.length_b   1.000
_cell.length_c   1.000
_cell.angle_alpha   90.00
_cell.angle_beta   90.00
_cell.angle_gamma   90.00
#
_symmetry.space_group_name_H-M   'P 1'
#
loop_
_entity.id
_entity.type
_entity.pdbx_description
1 polymer ?
#
loop_
_entity_poly.entity_id
_entity_poly.type
_entity_poly.pdbx_seq_one_letter_code
_entity_poly.pdbx_strand_id
1 'polypeptide(L)'
;MRKKYSKLFLNTKKENKVSLYQKFKIFLNKNKGFIYRVIIFMALILFSELLIFNRISWRFQLQFYIVFFAVWIGVGEFFLGKNKMFKLHPTNYWAAFLTPLILNIILNLAVYKYVNMFALTAVLSTLVVTLLIDYSSGIISALMFSLFFGILFGYDLLFTVHLFLPSLVAAFSSRKIKRRVEIILPFIFASIAQVITLYITNLSYTALDYLYIPVSNFLGILIMMGVLPFFEYLTRVYSDIGLLELGNLNNPLLKELSLKAPGTYYHSMIISNLAESASEVVNGNTTLARVGSYFHDIGKIWRPQFFSENQKSKNPHADISPKLSSLILNNHVTYGAELARKYRLPILIEDMILQHHGTRVKQFFYDEYYKETGIKDANMFRYPGPIPQFKEAAILMIADVTEATIRSMQEIEPLEISQKLDEIISSLFLEGQFDDCGLTLKEIKKIKGSMVRTVLEMNHKRISYPKIDVKELKE
;
A
#
# COMPACT_ATOMS: atom_id res chain seq x y z
N MET A 1 65.88 -5.45 7.48
CA MET A 1 64.43 -5.67 7.66
C MET A 1 63.58 -4.43 7.92
N ARG A 2 64.09 -3.18 7.82
CA ARG A 2 63.34 -1.93 8.13
C ARG A 2 62.77 -1.18 6.91
N LYS A 3 62.99 -1.64 5.68
CA LYS A 3 62.47 -0.98 4.44
C LYS A 3 61.25 -1.66 3.79
N LYS A 4 60.73 -2.76 4.37
CA LYS A 4 59.59 -3.49 3.80
C LYS A 4 58.26 -3.15 4.45
N TYR A 5 58.24 -2.44 5.58
CA TYR A 5 57.01 -2.07 6.32
C TYR A 5 56.54 -0.63 6.09
N SER A 6 57.35 0.24 5.45
CA SER A 6 56.91 1.61 5.14
C SER A 6 56.01 1.75 3.91
N LYS A 7 55.91 0.71 3.06
CA LYS A 7 54.99 0.72 1.89
C LYS A 7 53.60 0.18 2.17
N LEU A 8 53.36 -0.47 3.34
CA LEU A 8 52.03 -0.99 3.67
C LEU A 8 51.12 0.04 4.38
N PHE A 9 51.69 1.13 4.91
CA PHE A 9 50.92 2.17 5.63
C PHE A 9 50.54 3.39 4.80
N LEU A 10 50.94 3.45 3.52
CA LEU A 10 50.64 4.57 2.62
C LEU A 10 49.45 4.33 1.68
N ASN A 11 48.71 3.20 1.82
CA ASN A 11 47.62 2.87 0.90
C ASN A 11 46.23 2.87 1.56
N THR A 12 46.03 3.50 2.72
CA THR A 12 44.74 3.56 3.43
C THR A 12 44.09 4.96 3.49
N LYS A 13 44.42 5.86 2.55
CA LYS A 13 43.67 7.10 2.31
C LYS A 13 43.48 7.37 0.82
N LYS A 14 42.95 6.46 0.07
CA LYS A 14 42.09 6.81 -1.08
C LYS A 14 40.74 7.11 -0.49
N GLU A 15 40.50 8.31 -0.02
CA GLU A 15 39.18 8.88 0.07
C GLU A 15 38.54 8.71 -1.34
N ASN A 16 37.58 7.82 -1.46
CA ASN A 16 36.75 7.73 -2.64
C ASN A 16 36.08 9.10 -2.81
N LYS A 17 36.72 10.00 -3.57
CA LYS A 17 36.06 11.24 -4.02
C LYS A 17 34.87 10.80 -4.87
N VAL A 18 33.72 10.65 -4.22
CA VAL A 18 32.42 10.44 -4.90
C VAL A 18 32.32 11.54 -5.95
N SER A 19 32.27 11.17 -7.22
CA SER A 19 32.22 12.12 -8.33
C SER A 19 31.06 13.09 -8.14
N LEU A 20 31.18 14.32 -8.64
CA LEU A 20 30.10 15.33 -8.59
C LEU A 20 28.79 14.75 -9.13
N TYR A 21 28.86 13.92 -10.17
CA TYR A 21 27.73 13.18 -10.74
C TYR A 21 27.11 12.17 -9.74
N GLN A 22 27.94 11.42 -9.00
CA GLN A 22 27.44 10.49 -7.99
C GLN A 22 26.80 11.23 -6.82
N LYS A 23 27.41 12.35 -6.36
CA LYS A 23 26.79 13.21 -5.34
C LYS A 23 25.47 13.80 -5.82
N PHE A 24 25.40 14.26 -7.05
CA PHE A 24 24.17 14.77 -7.66
C PHE A 24 23.10 13.67 -7.82
N LYS A 25 23.49 12.47 -8.24
CA LYS A 25 22.58 11.31 -8.33
C LYS A 25 22.03 10.89 -6.97
N ILE A 26 22.87 10.91 -5.93
CA ILE A 26 22.46 10.65 -4.53
C ILE A 26 21.51 11.76 -4.05
N PHE A 27 21.82 13.03 -4.32
CA PHE A 27 20.98 14.18 -4.01
C PHE A 27 19.61 14.06 -4.72
N LEU A 28 19.59 13.78 -6.03
CA LEU A 28 18.35 13.57 -6.78
C LEU A 28 17.53 12.40 -6.23
N ASN A 29 18.17 11.28 -5.89
CA ASN A 29 17.48 10.12 -5.34
C ASN A 29 16.90 10.40 -3.95
N LYS A 30 17.64 11.10 -3.09
CA LYS A 30 17.21 11.48 -1.73
C LYS A 30 16.05 12.49 -1.77
N ASN A 31 16.02 13.36 -2.79
CA ASN A 31 15.06 14.46 -2.90
C ASN A 31 14.03 14.26 -4.03
N LYS A 32 13.87 13.04 -4.55
CA LYS A 32 12.94 12.75 -5.67
C LYS A 32 11.54 13.31 -5.43
N GLY A 33 10.98 13.12 -4.24
CA GLY A 33 9.67 13.64 -3.90
C GLY A 33 9.58 15.17 -3.94
N PHE A 34 10.62 15.87 -3.48
CA PHE A 34 10.69 17.33 -3.54
C PHE A 34 10.80 17.82 -4.99
N ILE A 35 11.67 17.21 -5.78
CA ILE A 35 11.88 17.57 -7.18
C ILE A 35 10.58 17.36 -7.99
N TYR A 36 9.90 16.25 -7.76
CA TYR A 36 8.61 15.96 -8.38
C TYR A 36 7.58 17.06 -8.08
N ARG A 37 7.50 17.49 -6.81
CA ARG A 37 6.61 18.58 -6.39
C ARG A 37 6.91 19.91 -7.06
N VAL A 38 8.20 20.26 -7.19
CA VAL A 38 8.64 21.49 -7.85
C VAL A 38 8.31 21.45 -9.36
N ILE A 39 8.60 20.35 -10.04
CA ILE A 39 8.28 20.20 -11.48
C ILE A 39 6.78 20.33 -11.71
N ILE A 40 5.97 19.70 -10.89
CA ILE A 40 4.51 19.74 -11.01
C ILE A 40 3.98 21.15 -10.71
N PHE A 41 4.52 21.81 -9.69
CA PHE A 41 4.18 23.19 -9.40
C PHE A 41 4.49 24.12 -10.58
N MET A 42 5.66 23.97 -11.21
CA MET A 42 6.03 24.73 -12.41
C MET A 42 5.09 24.43 -13.58
N ALA A 43 4.68 23.17 -13.75
CA ALA A 43 3.71 22.81 -14.79
C ALA A 43 2.33 23.45 -14.56
N LEU A 44 1.86 23.49 -13.31
CA LEU A 44 0.62 24.18 -12.93
C LEU A 44 0.70 25.70 -13.20
N ILE A 45 1.84 26.33 -12.91
CA ILE A 45 2.09 27.73 -13.23
C ILE A 45 1.94 27.96 -14.75
N LEU A 46 2.71 27.21 -15.56
CA LEU A 46 2.68 27.35 -17.02
C LEU A 46 1.27 27.14 -17.59
N PHE A 47 0.53 26.17 -17.03
CA PHE A 47 -0.83 25.89 -17.51
C PHE A 47 -1.84 26.96 -17.12
N SER A 48 -1.74 27.51 -15.88
CA SER A 48 -2.57 28.62 -15.45
C SER A 48 -2.29 29.91 -16.23
N GLU A 49 -1.04 30.16 -16.60
CA GLU A 49 -0.63 31.25 -17.49
C GLU A 49 -1.33 31.16 -18.85
N LEU A 50 -1.30 29.98 -19.48
CA LEU A 50 -1.89 29.75 -20.81
C LEU A 50 -3.42 29.92 -20.82
N LEU A 51 -4.11 29.58 -19.73
CA LEU A 51 -5.59 29.56 -19.73
C LEU A 51 -6.24 30.84 -19.21
N ILE A 52 -5.64 31.52 -18.23
CA ILE A 52 -6.35 32.57 -17.47
C ILE A 52 -5.54 33.85 -17.36
N PHE A 53 -4.24 33.79 -17.15
CA PHE A 53 -3.48 34.96 -16.71
C PHE A 53 -3.08 35.95 -17.80
N ASN A 54 -3.31 35.67 -19.07
CA ASN A 54 -3.05 36.65 -20.16
C ASN A 54 -3.76 38.01 -20.02
N ARG A 55 -4.69 38.13 -19.05
CA ARG A 55 -5.46 39.36 -18.78
C ARG A 55 -5.25 39.94 -17.39
N ILE A 56 -4.41 39.30 -16.55
CA ILE A 56 -4.24 39.68 -15.13
C ILE A 56 -2.86 40.33 -14.94
N SER A 57 -2.79 41.33 -14.03
CA SER A 57 -1.52 42.03 -13.79
C SER A 57 -0.43 41.08 -13.27
N TRP A 58 0.80 41.23 -13.75
CA TRP A 58 1.94 40.41 -13.33
C TRP A 58 2.22 40.43 -11.82
N ARG A 59 1.85 41.53 -11.13
CA ARG A 59 2.00 41.63 -9.66
C ARG A 59 1.07 40.66 -8.93
N PHE A 60 -0.19 40.56 -9.37
CA PHE A 60 -1.15 39.59 -8.80
C PHE A 60 -0.72 38.15 -9.09
N GLN A 61 -0.23 37.87 -10.29
CA GLN A 61 0.31 36.54 -10.64
C GLN A 61 1.46 36.16 -9.73
N LEU A 62 2.42 37.06 -9.50
CA LEU A 62 3.55 36.80 -8.61
C LEU A 62 3.11 36.54 -7.17
N GLN A 63 2.17 37.34 -6.64
CA GLN A 63 1.58 37.14 -5.31
C GLN A 63 0.87 35.78 -5.20
N PHE A 64 0.06 35.43 -6.21
CA PHE A 64 -0.62 34.14 -6.30
C PHE A 64 0.38 32.99 -6.21
N TYR A 65 1.44 33.01 -7.03
CA TYR A 65 2.41 31.95 -7.05
C TYR A 65 3.20 31.81 -5.74
N ILE A 66 3.58 32.93 -5.12
CA ILE A 66 4.29 32.92 -3.83
C ILE A 66 3.40 32.32 -2.73
N VAL A 67 2.17 32.78 -2.59
CA VAL A 67 1.25 32.31 -1.55
C VAL A 67 0.89 30.85 -1.76
N PHE A 68 0.54 30.48 -3.00
CA PHE A 68 0.18 29.10 -3.33
C PHE A 68 1.37 28.14 -3.13
N PHE A 69 2.58 28.55 -3.50
CA PHE A 69 3.80 27.76 -3.27
C PHE A 69 4.10 27.58 -1.78
N ALA A 70 3.96 28.63 -0.97
CA ALA A 70 4.14 28.55 0.47
C ALA A 70 3.13 27.59 1.13
N VAL A 71 1.86 27.66 0.73
CA VAL A 71 0.80 26.74 1.17
C VAL A 71 1.09 25.32 0.71
N TRP A 72 1.48 25.15 -0.56
CA TRP A 72 1.78 23.86 -1.16
C TRP A 72 2.91 23.13 -0.43
N ILE A 73 4.03 23.83 -0.15
CA ILE A 73 5.15 23.24 0.59
C ILE A 73 4.78 23.06 2.07
N GLY A 74 4.23 24.08 2.72
CA GLY A 74 3.93 24.04 4.15
C GLY A 74 2.92 22.93 4.50
N VAL A 75 1.82 22.86 3.78
CA VAL A 75 0.79 21.82 3.98
C VAL A 75 1.33 20.45 3.59
N GLY A 76 2.02 20.34 2.44
CA GLY A 76 2.57 19.08 1.97
C GLY A 76 3.59 18.50 2.94
N GLU A 77 4.58 19.28 3.39
CA GLU A 77 5.60 18.78 4.31
C GLU A 77 5.05 18.52 5.72
N PHE A 78 4.21 19.42 6.24
CA PHE A 78 3.72 19.28 7.60
C PHE A 78 2.75 18.12 7.79
N PHE A 79 1.81 17.92 6.88
CA PHE A 79 0.77 16.88 7.03
C PHE A 79 1.17 15.56 6.33
N LEU A 80 1.52 15.61 5.06
CA LEU A 80 1.81 14.40 4.29
C LEU A 80 3.16 13.79 4.67
N GLY A 81 4.14 14.62 5.05
CA GLY A 81 5.44 14.15 5.51
C GLY A 81 5.41 13.35 6.83
N LYS A 82 4.30 13.41 7.59
CA LYS A 82 4.08 12.56 8.77
C LYS A 82 3.58 11.16 8.42
N ASN A 83 2.95 10.98 7.26
CA ASN A 83 2.48 9.67 6.82
C ASN A 83 3.68 8.79 6.41
N LYS A 84 3.76 7.60 7.01
CA LYS A 84 4.87 6.66 6.82
C LYS A 84 5.02 6.23 5.36
N MET A 85 3.91 6.06 4.63
CA MET A 85 3.91 5.60 3.24
C MET A 85 4.57 6.61 2.29
N PHE A 86 4.40 7.92 2.53
CA PHE A 86 5.12 8.95 1.78
C PHE A 86 6.64 8.93 2.01
N LYS A 87 7.10 8.39 3.15
CA LYS A 87 8.53 8.21 3.42
C LYS A 87 9.09 6.94 2.79
N LEU A 88 8.34 5.85 2.83
CA LEU A 88 8.73 4.56 2.27
C LEU A 88 8.74 4.61 0.73
N HIS A 89 7.67 5.11 0.13
CA HIS A 89 7.46 5.16 -1.32
C HIS A 89 7.15 6.57 -1.82
N PRO A 90 8.07 7.53 -1.67
CA PRO A 90 7.78 8.94 -1.96
C PRO A 90 7.29 9.17 -3.39
N THR A 91 7.88 8.51 -4.37
CA THR A 91 7.50 8.68 -5.78
C THR A 91 6.06 8.25 -6.05
N ASN A 92 5.66 7.09 -5.52
CA ASN A 92 4.34 6.51 -5.74
C ASN A 92 3.25 7.31 -5.02
N TYR A 93 3.45 7.61 -3.74
CA TYR A 93 2.45 8.31 -2.93
C TYR A 93 2.30 9.80 -3.30
N TRP A 94 3.41 10.48 -3.64
CA TRP A 94 3.32 11.83 -4.18
C TRP A 94 2.64 11.84 -5.56
N ALA A 95 2.89 10.87 -6.42
CA ALA A 95 2.17 10.74 -7.69
C ALA A 95 0.67 10.49 -7.46
N ALA A 96 0.30 9.58 -6.54
CA ALA A 96 -1.09 9.29 -6.20
C ALA A 96 -1.83 10.50 -5.59
N PHE A 97 -1.13 11.39 -4.91
CA PHE A 97 -1.70 12.63 -4.39
C PHE A 97 -1.82 13.71 -5.46
N LEU A 98 -0.74 13.95 -6.20
CA LEU A 98 -0.62 15.12 -7.09
C LEU A 98 -1.34 14.95 -8.42
N THR A 99 -1.29 13.76 -9.03
CA THR A 99 -1.89 13.58 -10.37
C THR A 99 -3.40 13.77 -10.39
N PRO A 100 -4.20 13.25 -9.42
CA PRO A 100 -5.63 13.53 -9.36
C PRO A 100 -5.94 15.01 -9.10
N LEU A 101 -5.16 15.64 -8.19
CA LEU A 101 -5.34 17.06 -7.85
C LEU A 101 -5.11 17.96 -9.08
N ILE A 102 -4.02 17.71 -9.82
CA ILE A 102 -3.68 18.48 -11.02
C ILE A 102 -4.73 18.28 -12.10
N LEU A 103 -5.11 17.02 -12.37
CA LEU A 103 -6.14 16.73 -13.36
C LEU A 103 -7.44 17.47 -13.01
N ASN A 104 -7.83 17.44 -11.73
CA ASN A 104 -9.04 18.13 -11.29
C ASN A 104 -8.93 19.66 -11.43
N ILE A 105 -7.78 20.26 -11.10
CA ILE A 105 -7.53 21.69 -11.33
C ILE A 105 -7.65 22.02 -12.83
N ILE A 106 -7.02 21.26 -13.72
CA ILE A 106 -7.06 21.46 -15.17
C ILE A 106 -8.50 21.36 -15.70
N LEU A 107 -9.24 20.35 -15.31
CA LEU A 107 -10.64 20.18 -15.69
C LEU A 107 -11.49 21.37 -15.24
N ASN A 108 -11.32 21.81 -13.98
CA ASN A 108 -12.08 22.92 -13.44
C ASN A 108 -11.68 24.28 -14.02
N LEU A 109 -10.44 24.49 -14.44
CA LEU A 109 -10.04 25.67 -15.21
C LEU A 109 -10.76 25.72 -16.58
N ALA A 110 -10.92 24.57 -17.23
CA ALA A 110 -11.70 24.49 -18.46
C ALA A 110 -13.19 24.75 -18.21
N VAL A 111 -13.76 24.17 -17.13
CA VAL A 111 -15.15 24.40 -16.71
C VAL A 111 -15.38 25.88 -16.42
N TYR A 112 -14.50 26.53 -15.68
CA TYR A 112 -14.57 27.97 -15.41
C TYR A 112 -14.60 28.80 -16.69
N LYS A 113 -13.73 28.46 -17.64
CA LYS A 113 -13.61 29.21 -18.90
C LYS A 113 -14.79 29.05 -19.84
N TYR A 114 -15.38 27.86 -19.92
CA TYR A 114 -16.36 27.50 -20.94
C TYR A 114 -17.79 27.27 -20.44
N VAL A 115 -17.99 27.11 -19.12
CA VAL A 115 -19.28 26.79 -18.53
C VAL A 115 -19.69 27.85 -17.50
N ASN A 116 -19.33 27.62 -16.23
CA ASN A 116 -19.70 28.50 -15.11
C ASN A 116 -18.82 28.24 -13.90
N MET A 117 -18.55 29.27 -13.06
CA MET A 117 -17.78 29.13 -11.82
C MET A 117 -18.48 28.25 -10.77
N PHE A 118 -19.81 28.16 -10.76
CA PHE A 118 -20.58 27.33 -9.82
C PHE A 118 -20.60 25.85 -10.21
N ALA A 119 -20.12 25.49 -11.39
CA ALA A 119 -19.87 24.11 -11.79
C ALA A 119 -18.52 23.55 -11.29
N LEU A 120 -17.71 24.38 -10.59
CA LEU A 120 -16.42 23.95 -10.05
C LEU A 120 -16.62 23.02 -8.86
N THR A 121 -15.81 21.96 -8.78
CA THR A 121 -15.86 21.00 -7.68
C THR A 121 -14.49 20.42 -7.33
N ALA A 122 -14.16 20.43 -6.03
CA ALA A 122 -12.99 19.75 -5.49
C ALA A 122 -13.23 18.26 -5.24
N VAL A 123 -14.48 17.79 -5.34
CA VAL A 123 -14.92 16.46 -4.90
C VAL A 123 -14.17 15.34 -5.63
N LEU A 124 -13.91 15.49 -6.94
CA LEU A 124 -13.23 14.48 -7.74
C LEU A 124 -11.84 14.15 -7.19
N SER A 125 -10.94 15.13 -7.05
CA SER A 125 -9.58 14.90 -6.54
C SER A 125 -9.58 14.43 -5.10
N THR A 126 -10.49 15.01 -4.28
CA THR A 126 -10.66 14.63 -2.88
C THR A 126 -10.99 13.15 -2.72
N LEU A 127 -11.94 12.64 -3.49
CA LEU A 127 -12.36 11.23 -3.44
C LEU A 127 -11.28 10.30 -3.97
N VAL A 128 -10.67 10.62 -5.12
CA VAL A 128 -9.59 9.79 -5.68
C VAL A 128 -8.43 9.69 -4.68
N VAL A 129 -7.98 10.80 -4.10
CA VAL A 129 -6.89 10.80 -3.11
C VAL A 129 -7.29 10.07 -1.83
N THR A 130 -8.55 10.23 -1.36
CA THR A 130 -9.06 9.52 -0.18
C THR A 130 -9.03 8.01 -0.39
N LEU A 131 -9.45 7.52 -1.56
CA LEU A 131 -9.50 6.10 -1.86
C LEU A 131 -8.11 5.49 -2.10
N LEU A 132 -7.19 6.23 -2.72
CA LEU A 132 -5.85 5.75 -3.00
C LEU A 132 -4.95 5.76 -1.75
N ILE A 133 -5.09 6.76 -0.87
CA ILE A 133 -4.17 6.99 0.24
C ILE A 133 -4.88 6.88 1.57
N ASP A 134 -5.57 7.95 1.98
CA ASP A 134 -6.38 8.03 3.18
C ASP A 134 -7.24 9.30 3.19
N TYR A 135 -8.22 9.37 4.11
CA TYR A 135 -9.13 10.51 4.21
C TYR A 135 -8.43 11.82 4.60
N SER A 136 -7.32 11.74 5.36
CA SER A 136 -6.56 12.94 5.76
C SER A 136 -5.88 13.56 4.54
N SER A 137 -5.29 12.73 3.68
CA SER A 137 -4.71 13.16 2.41
C SER A 137 -5.78 13.74 1.47
N GLY A 138 -6.99 13.15 1.45
CA GLY A 138 -8.14 13.69 0.70
C GLY A 138 -8.55 15.07 1.17
N ILE A 139 -8.64 15.30 2.50
CA ILE A 139 -8.93 16.63 3.08
C ILE A 139 -7.87 17.65 2.67
N ILE A 140 -6.60 17.26 2.68
CA ILE A 140 -5.50 18.14 2.23
C ILE A 140 -5.66 18.48 0.75
N SER A 141 -6.00 17.50 -0.10
CA SER A 141 -6.29 17.73 -1.51
C SER A 141 -7.44 18.72 -1.71
N ALA A 142 -8.53 18.56 -0.94
CA ALA A 142 -9.67 19.48 -0.95
C ALA A 142 -9.26 20.91 -0.58
N LEU A 143 -8.48 21.06 0.51
CA LEU A 143 -7.99 22.34 0.96
C LEU A 143 -7.11 23.03 -0.10
N MET A 144 -6.16 22.28 -0.69
CA MET A 144 -5.27 22.81 -1.72
C MET A 144 -6.02 23.25 -2.98
N PHE A 145 -7.01 22.46 -3.42
CA PHE A 145 -7.86 22.83 -4.55
C PHE A 145 -8.68 24.09 -4.25
N SER A 146 -9.34 24.12 -3.11
CA SER A 146 -10.22 25.24 -2.74
C SER A 146 -9.46 26.55 -2.54
N LEU A 147 -8.26 26.48 -1.93
CA LEU A 147 -7.36 27.63 -1.82
C LEU A 147 -6.85 28.11 -3.19
N PHE A 148 -6.54 27.19 -4.10
CA PHE A 148 -6.13 27.54 -5.45
C PHE A 148 -7.18 28.42 -6.14
N PHE A 149 -8.44 27.98 -6.16
CA PHE A 149 -9.51 28.74 -6.81
C PHE A 149 -9.93 29.99 -5.99
N GLY A 150 -9.95 29.93 -4.66
CA GLY A 150 -10.24 31.09 -3.82
C GLY A 150 -9.24 32.23 -4.02
N ILE A 151 -7.95 31.90 -4.11
CA ILE A 151 -6.90 32.90 -4.41
C ILE A 151 -7.04 33.40 -5.86
N LEU A 152 -7.30 32.50 -6.81
CA LEU A 152 -7.48 32.83 -8.22
C LEU A 152 -8.62 33.84 -8.44
N PHE A 153 -9.69 33.73 -7.65
CA PHE A 153 -10.85 34.66 -7.65
C PHE A 153 -10.67 35.87 -6.74
N GLY A 154 -9.45 36.28 -6.44
CA GLY A 154 -9.17 37.52 -5.71
C GLY A 154 -9.22 37.37 -4.19
N TYR A 155 -8.82 36.20 -3.66
CA TYR A 155 -8.84 35.86 -2.21
C TYR A 155 -10.26 35.77 -1.63
N ASP A 156 -11.20 35.24 -2.43
CA ASP A 156 -12.58 35.07 -2.00
C ASP A 156 -12.70 33.90 -1.00
N LEU A 157 -12.85 34.24 0.28
CA LEU A 157 -13.00 33.28 1.38
C LEU A 157 -14.33 32.50 1.27
N LEU A 158 -15.42 33.17 0.91
CA LEU A 158 -16.74 32.51 0.82
C LEU A 158 -16.74 31.48 -0.29
N PHE A 159 -16.13 31.79 -1.42
CA PHE A 159 -15.97 30.85 -2.52
C PHE A 159 -15.03 29.68 -2.15
N THR A 160 -13.95 29.95 -1.42
CA THR A 160 -13.07 28.91 -0.87
C THR A 160 -13.84 27.93 0.03
N VAL A 161 -14.69 28.46 0.94
CA VAL A 161 -15.53 27.66 1.84
C VAL A 161 -16.56 26.85 1.04
N HIS A 162 -17.17 27.47 0.01
CA HIS A 162 -18.12 26.82 -0.88
C HIS A 162 -17.52 25.58 -1.60
N LEU A 163 -16.25 25.60 -1.96
CA LEU A 163 -15.57 24.44 -2.56
C LEU A 163 -15.06 23.43 -1.50
N PHE A 164 -14.60 23.91 -0.35
CA PHE A 164 -13.96 23.09 0.68
C PHE A 164 -14.93 22.23 1.48
N LEU A 165 -16.03 22.81 2.00
CA LEU A 165 -16.95 22.08 2.88
C LEU A 165 -17.61 20.86 2.22
N PRO A 166 -18.11 20.91 0.97
CA PRO A 166 -18.64 19.75 0.28
C PRO A 166 -17.60 18.65 0.10
N SER A 167 -16.36 19.02 -0.20
CA SER A 167 -15.26 18.09 -0.37
C SER A 167 -14.86 17.42 0.95
N LEU A 168 -14.95 18.14 2.06
CA LEU A 168 -14.78 17.59 3.40
C LEU A 168 -15.86 16.51 3.69
N VAL A 169 -17.13 16.79 3.36
CA VAL A 169 -18.23 15.81 3.48
C VAL A 169 -17.94 14.57 2.62
N ALA A 170 -17.46 14.77 1.38
CA ALA A 170 -17.07 13.67 0.50
C ALA A 170 -15.94 12.80 1.11
N ALA A 171 -14.89 13.42 1.64
CA ALA A 171 -13.78 12.69 2.27
C ALA A 171 -14.25 11.86 3.47
N PHE A 172 -15.11 12.42 4.33
CA PHE A 172 -15.63 11.71 5.49
C PHE A 172 -16.56 10.54 5.11
N SER A 173 -17.42 10.71 4.13
CA SER A 173 -18.38 9.71 3.69
C SER A 173 -17.73 8.56 2.91
N SER A 174 -16.52 8.76 2.38
CA SER A 174 -15.81 7.75 1.57
C SER A 174 -14.84 6.84 2.34
N ARG A 175 -14.74 6.98 3.67
CA ARG A 175 -13.77 6.24 4.51
C ARG A 175 -13.81 4.71 4.42
N LYS A 176 -14.95 4.13 4.08
CA LYS A 176 -15.18 2.67 4.14
C LYS A 176 -15.67 2.09 2.82
N ILE A 177 -15.45 2.79 1.73
CA ILE A 177 -15.88 2.34 0.40
C ILE A 177 -15.04 1.13 -0.02
N LYS A 178 -15.75 0.03 -0.32
CA LYS A 178 -15.15 -1.19 -0.86
C LYS A 178 -15.74 -1.61 -2.21
N ARG A 179 -16.84 -1.00 -2.63
CA ARG A 179 -17.54 -1.33 -3.90
C ARG A 179 -17.71 -0.06 -4.74
N ARG A 180 -17.56 -0.20 -6.06
CA ARG A 180 -17.71 0.94 -6.99
C ARG A 180 -19.05 1.67 -6.85
N VAL A 181 -20.14 0.94 -6.60
CA VAL A 181 -21.46 1.55 -6.44
C VAL A 181 -21.55 2.47 -5.21
N GLU A 182 -20.77 2.21 -4.18
CA GLU A 182 -20.78 3.00 -2.94
C GLU A 182 -20.19 4.41 -3.16
N ILE A 183 -19.44 4.64 -4.24
CA ILE A 183 -18.89 5.95 -4.63
C ILE A 183 -19.99 6.98 -4.87
N ILE A 184 -21.18 6.55 -5.24
CA ILE A 184 -22.32 7.43 -5.53
C ILE A 184 -22.72 8.25 -4.29
N LEU A 185 -22.71 7.64 -3.10
CA LEU A 185 -23.17 8.31 -1.87
C LEU A 185 -22.34 9.55 -1.48
N PRO A 186 -20.98 9.52 -1.45
CA PRO A 186 -20.16 10.70 -1.24
C PRO A 186 -20.46 11.87 -2.18
N PHE A 187 -20.73 11.58 -3.46
CA PHE A 187 -21.08 12.63 -4.42
C PHE A 187 -22.46 13.21 -4.16
N ILE A 188 -23.45 12.41 -3.77
CA ILE A 188 -24.78 12.90 -3.38
C ILE A 188 -24.65 13.81 -2.15
N PHE A 189 -23.97 13.37 -1.10
CA PHE A 189 -23.79 14.17 0.11
C PHE A 189 -22.99 15.45 -0.16
N ALA A 190 -21.95 15.38 -0.99
CA ALA A 190 -21.20 16.54 -1.41
C ALA A 190 -22.06 17.53 -2.21
N SER A 191 -22.91 17.03 -3.13
CA SER A 191 -23.81 17.89 -3.91
C SER A 191 -24.82 18.62 -3.00
N ILE A 192 -25.41 17.93 -2.04
CA ILE A 192 -26.31 18.55 -1.05
C ILE A 192 -25.56 19.60 -0.24
N ALA A 193 -24.38 19.27 0.28
CA ALA A 193 -23.56 20.22 1.03
C ALA A 193 -23.16 21.44 0.18
N GLN A 194 -22.85 21.23 -1.12
CA GLN A 194 -22.48 22.32 -2.03
C GLN A 194 -23.66 23.24 -2.36
N VAL A 195 -24.86 22.71 -2.53
CA VAL A 195 -26.10 23.50 -2.68
C VAL A 195 -26.38 24.33 -1.42
N ILE A 196 -26.24 23.72 -0.23
CA ILE A 196 -26.42 24.40 1.05
C ILE A 196 -25.39 25.52 1.21
N THR A 197 -24.11 25.27 0.92
CA THR A 197 -23.06 26.30 1.03
C THR A 197 -23.29 27.44 0.03
N LEU A 198 -23.75 27.14 -1.20
CA LEU A 198 -24.09 28.16 -2.19
C LEU A 198 -25.21 29.06 -1.67
N TYR A 199 -26.25 28.49 -1.07
CA TYR A 199 -27.37 29.23 -0.50
C TYR A 199 -26.95 30.13 0.70
N ILE A 200 -26.16 29.56 1.63
CA ILE A 200 -25.72 30.29 2.85
C ILE A 200 -24.75 31.42 2.52
N THR A 201 -23.84 31.21 1.57
CA THR A 201 -22.84 32.20 1.15
C THR A 201 -23.45 33.31 0.28
N ASN A 202 -24.67 33.12 -0.19
CA ASN A 202 -25.38 34.04 -1.08
C ASN A 202 -24.59 34.45 -2.32
N LEU A 203 -23.81 33.48 -2.85
CA LEU A 203 -22.99 33.68 -4.04
C LEU A 203 -23.77 33.49 -5.35
N SER A 204 -24.97 32.89 -5.28
CA SER A 204 -25.80 32.60 -6.46
C SER A 204 -26.75 33.74 -6.77
N TYR A 205 -26.94 33.99 -8.05
CA TYR A 205 -27.86 34.97 -8.59
C TYR A 205 -29.00 34.35 -9.42
N THR A 206 -28.87 33.10 -9.85
CA THR A 206 -29.84 32.43 -10.73
C THR A 206 -30.16 31.02 -10.31
N ALA A 207 -31.33 30.49 -10.66
CA ALA A 207 -31.70 29.09 -10.42
C ALA A 207 -30.78 28.12 -11.17
N LEU A 208 -30.19 28.54 -12.29
CA LEU A 208 -29.25 27.71 -13.07
C LEU A 208 -27.97 27.44 -12.31
N ASP A 209 -27.52 28.36 -11.42
CA ASP A 209 -26.32 28.19 -10.64
C ASP A 209 -26.41 26.94 -9.72
N TYR A 210 -27.62 26.72 -9.16
CA TYR A 210 -27.91 25.52 -8.35
C TYR A 210 -27.94 24.23 -9.19
N LEU A 211 -28.31 24.29 -10.47
CA LEU A 211 -28.37 23.11 -11.36
C LEU A 211 -26.97 22.64 -11.78
N TYR A 212 -26.01 23.57 -11.93
CA TYR A 212 -24.62 23.20 -12.28
C TYR A 212 -23.99 22.25 -11.26
N ILE A 213 -24.30 22.35 -9.96
CA ILE A 213 -23.73 21.54 -8.90
C ILE A 213 -24.00 20.04 -9.08
N PRO A 214 -25.27 19.56 -9.10
CA PRO A 214 -25.50 18.14 -9.26
C PRO A 214 -25.03 17.59 -10.61
N VAL A 215 -25.09 18.40 -11.67
CA VAL A 215 -24.61 18.01 -12.99
C VAL A 215 -23.08 17.82 -13.00
N SER A 216 -22.32 18.77 -12.46
CA SER A 216 -20.85 18.67 -12.41
C SER A 216 -20.37 17.52 -11.50
N ASN A 217 -21.02 17.34 -10.35
CA ASN A 217 -20.71 16.23 -9.46
C ASN A 217 -21.07 14.87 -10.10
N PHE A 218 -22.20 14.77 -10.80
CA PHE A 218 -22.55 13.54 -11.55
C PHE A 218 -21.52 13.22 -12.64
N LEU A 219 -21.09 14.20 -13.42
CA LEU A 219 -20.00 14.03 -14.36
C LEU A 219 -18.71 13.63 -13.67
N GLY A 220 -18.44 14.17 -12.48
CA GLY A 220 -17.31 13.78 -11.64
C GLY A 220 -17.34 12.30 -11.25
N ILE A 221 -18.50 11.70 -10.95
CA ILE A 221 -18.65 10.24 -10.71
C ILE A 221 -18.22 9.46 -11.94
N LEU A 222 -18.74 9.82 -13.10
CA LEU A 222 -18.45 9.10 -14.35
C LEU A 222 -16.95 9.15 -14.68
N ILE A 223 -16.35 10.32 -14.55
CA ILE A 223 -14.91 10.49 -14.75
C ILE A 223 -14.14 9.64 -13.74
N MET A 224 -14.49 9.71 -12.46
CA MET A 224 -13.80 8.97 -11.40
C MET A 224 -13.85 7.46 -11.64
N MET A 225 -15.02 6.90 -11.97
CA MET A 225 -15.16 5.46 -12.23
C MET A 225 -14.27 4.98 -13.38
N GLY A 226 -14.04 5.82 -14.39
CA GLY A 226 -13.17 5.51 -15.52
C GLY A 226 -11.68 5.73 -15.23
N VAL A 227 -11.34 6.76 -14.44
CA VAL A 227 -9.96 7.21 -14.28
C VAL A 227 -9.27 6.59 -13.06
N LEU A 228 -10.01 6.13 -12.03
CA LEU A 228 -9.44 5.52 -10.83
C LEU A 228 -8.50 4.34 -11.14
N PRO A 229 -8.88 3.34 -11.98
CA PRO A 229 -7.98 2.24 -12.33
C PRO A 229 -6.71 2.69 -13.05
N PHE A 230 -6.80 3.77 -13.83
CA PHE A 230 -5.64 4.36 -14.49
C PHE A 230 -4.65 4.95 -13.47
N PHE A 231 -5.14 5.68 -12.46
CA PHE A 231 -4.28 6.18 -11.39
C PHE A 231 -3.66 5.06 -10.57
N GLU A 232 -4.42 4.02 -10.22
CA GLU A 232 -3.92 2.83 -9.53
C GLU A 232 -2.77 2.18 -10.30
N TYR A 233 -2.97 1.92 -11.58
CA TYR A 233 -1.96 1.33 -12.45
C TYR A 233 -0.72 2.22 -12.61
N LEU A 234 -0.91 3.53 -12.80
CA LEU A 234 0.18 4.48 -13.00
C LEU A 234 1.04 4.64 -11.75
N THR A 235 0.40 4.80 -10.60
CA THR A 235 1.07 5.09 -9.33
C THR A 235 1.47 3.84 -8.56
N ARG A 236 0.88 2.68 -8.87
CA ARG A 236 0.96 1.43 -8.09
C ARG A 236 0.47 1.59 -6.64
N VAL A 237 -0.32 2.62 -6.36
CA VAL A 237 -1.06 2.81 -5.11
C VAL A 237 -2.52 2.48 -5.41
N TYR A 238 -3.05 1.46 -4.75
CA TYR A 238 -4.37 0.91 -5.04
C TYR A 238 -5.35 1.21 -3.93
N SER A 239 -6.58 1.53 -4.30
CA SER A 239 -7.72 1.58 -3.39
C SER A 239 -8.15 0.18 -2.94
N ASP A 240 -8.98 0.09 -1.90
CA ASP A 240 -9.58 -1.20 -1.50
C ASP A 240 -10.41 -1.82 -2.64
N ILE A 241 -11.02 -1.00 -3.51
CA ILE A 241 -11.74 -1.46 -4.71
C ILE A 241 -10.77 -2.16 -5.67
N GLY A 242 -9.65 -1.52 -6.02
CA GLY A 242 -8.65 -2.09 -6.90
C GLY A 242 -7.96 -3.31 -6.31
N LEU A 243 -7.72 -3.33 -4.99
CA LEU A 243 -7.21 -4.51 -4.30
C LEU A 243 -8.18 -5.70 -4.38
N LEU A 244 -9.49 -5.49 -4.18
CA LEU A 244 -10.49 -6.55 -4.31
C LEU A 244 -10.60 -7.08 -5.74
N GLU A 245 -10.49 -6.22 -6.75
CA GLU A 245 -10.45 -6.64 -8.15
C GLU A 245 -9.18 -7.46 -8.47
N LEU A 246 -8.03 -7.04 -7.93
CA LEU A 246 -6.76 -7.76 -8.04
C LEU A 246 -6.82 -9.15 -7.37
N GLY A 247 -7.49 -9.24 -6.21
CA GLY A 247 -7.69 -10.48 -5.45
C GLY A 247 -8.69 -11.46 -6.06
N ASN A 248 -9.20 -11.17 -7.25
CA ASN A 248 -10.05 -12.13 -7.98
C ASN A 248 -9.21 -13.37 -8.35
N LEU A 249 -9.70 -14.55 -7.98
CA LEU A 249 -8.99 -15.82 -8.21
C LEU A 249 -8.80 -16.16 -9.69
N ASN A 250 -9.51 -15.48 -10.61
CA ASN A 250 -9.25 -15.54 -12.05
C ASN A 250 -8.05 -14.68 -12.51
N ASN A 251 -7.39 -13.97 -11.59
CA ASN A 251 -6.15 -13.23 -11.90
C ASN A 251 -5.13 -14.17 -12.56
N PRO A 252 -4.55 -13.80 -13.71
CA PRO A 252 -3.64 -14.68 -14.46
C PRO A 252 -2.46 -15.20 -13.60
N LEU A 253 -1.91 -14.38 -12.72
CA LEU A 253 -0.78 -14.76 -11.88
C LEU A 253 -1.19 -15.73 -10.77
N LEU A 254 -2.37 -15.55 -10.14
CA LEU A 254 -2.91 -16.50 -9.17
C LEU A 254 -3.30 -17.83 -9.83
N LYS A 255 -3.83 -17.78 -11.05
CA LYS A 255 -4.09 -18.97 -11.84
C LYS A 255 -2.80 -19.73 -12.21
N GLU A 256 -1.74 -19.00 -12.57
CA GLU A 256 -0.43 -19.61 -12.80
C GLU A 256 0.11 -20.26 -11.53
N LEU A 257 -0.01 -19.59 -10.36
CA LEU A 257 0.37 -20.16 -9.06
C LEU A 257 -0.40 -21.45 -8.76
N SER A 258 -1.73 -21.47 -8.95
CA SER A 258 -2.57 -22.64 -8.69
C SER A 258 -2.21 -23.87 -9.56
N LEU A 259 -1.73 -23.64 -10.79
CA LEU A 259 -1.35 -24.72 -11.72
C LEU A 259 0.08 -25.22 -11.47
N LYS A 260 1.02 -24.32 -11.20
CA LYS A 260 2.45 -24.66 -11.05
C LYS A 260 2.85 -25.04 -9.63
N ALA A 261 2.24 -24.38 -8.63
CA ALA A 261 2.53 -24.56 -7.21
C ALA A 261 1.23 -24.66 -6.39
N PRO A 262 0.42 -25.73 -6.60
CA PRO A 262 -0.90 -25.84 -5.96
C PRO A 262 -0.84 -25.86 -4.43
N GLY A 263 0.18 -26.46 -3.83
CA GLY A 263 0.37 -26.43 -2.37
C GLY A 263 0.56 -25.00 -1.85
N THR A 264 1.40 -24.19 -2.52
CA THR A 264 1.58 -22.79 -2.18
C THR A 264 0.29 -21.99 -2.38
N TYR A 265 -0.47 -22.27 -3.42
CA TYR A 265 -1.77 -21.61 -3.63
C TYR A 265 -2.73 -21.86 -2.46
N TYR A 266 -2.90 -23.12 -2.01
CA TYR A 266 -3.76 -23.46 -0.86
C TYR A 266 -3.24 -22.84 0.45
N HIS A 267 -1.94 -22.89 0.68
CA HIS A 267 -1.27 -22.24 1.81
C HIS A 267 -1.59 -20.73 1.85
N SER A 268 -1.46 -20.03 0.72
CA SER A 268 -1.78 -18.60 0.61
C SER A 268 -3.25 -18.28 0.92
N MET A 269 -4.18 -19.18 0.55
CA MET A 269 -5.61 -19.03 0.88
C MET A 269 -5.86 -19.16 2.39
N ILE A 270 -5.21 -20.10 3.05
CA ILE A 270 -5.32 -20.28 4.51
C ILE A 270 -4.78 -19.05 5.23
N ILE A 271 -3.57 -18.62 4.88
CA ILE A 271 -2.92 -17.44 5.47
C ILE A 271 -3.78 -16.18 5.28
N SER A 272 -4.43 -16.06 4.13
CA SER A 272 -5.25 -14.87 3.85
C SER A 272 -6.40 -14.70 4.84
N ASN A 273 -7.02 -15.80 5.29
CA ASN A 273 -8.08 -15.76 6.31
C ASN A 273 -7.51 -15.38 7.68
N LEU A 274 -6.35 -15.92 8.04
CA LEU A 274 -5.65 -15.57 9.30
C LEU A 274 -5.26 -14.09 9.31
N ALA A 275 -4.66 -13.60 8.22
CA ALA A 275 -4.19 -12.22 8.11
C ALA A 275 -5.35 -11.21 8.07
N GLU A 276 -6.44 -11.52 7.37
CA GLU A 276 -7.65 -10.68 7.32
C GLU A 276 -8.26 -10.52 8.71
N SER A 277 -8.55 -11.64 9.40
CA SER A 277 -9.12 -11.65 10.74
C SER A 277 -8.21 -10.94 11.77
N ALA A 278 -6.89 -11.15 11.69
CA ALA A 278 -5.93 -10.50 12.56
C ALA A 278 -5.81 -8.99 12.29
N SER A 279 -5.92 -8.56 11.04
CA SER A 279 -5.89 -7.13 10.67
C SER A 279 -7.14 -6.41 11.16
N GLU A 280 -8.30 -7.04 11.16
CA GLU A 280 -9.56 -6.47 11.61
C GLU A 280 -9.49 -6.03 13.09
N VAL A 281 -8.97 -6.88 13.98
CA VAL A 281 -8.92 -6.61 15.44
C VAL A 281 -7.96 -5.51 15.85
N VAL A 282 -7.09 -5.06 14.92
CA VAL A 282 -6.13 -3.95 15.12
C VAL A 282 -6.42 -2.74 14.23
N ASN A 283 -7.59 -2.70 13.59
CA ASN A 283 -7.98 -1.66 12.64
C ASN A 283 -6.94 -1.47 11.51
N GLY A 284 -6.32 -2.55 11.05
CA GLY A 284 -5.47 -2.58 9.86
C GLY A 284 -6.30 -2.66 8.57
N ASN A 285 -5.63 -2.57 7.42
CA ASN A 285 -6.27 -2.77 6.13
C ASN A 285 -6.50 -4.26 5.87
N THR A 286 -7.73 -4.74 6.15
CA THR A 286 -8.14 -6.14 5.98
C THR A 286 -8.03 -6.61 4.54
N THR A 287 -8.37 -5.73 3.58
CA THR A 287 -8.30 -6.02 2.14
C THR A 287 -6.85 -6.21 1.70
N LEU A 288 -5.93 -5.32 2.11
CA LEU A 288 -4.51 -5.45 1.83
C LEU A 288 -3.91 -6.71 2.45
N ALA A 289 -4.23 -7.01 3.71
CA ALA A 289 -3.75 -8.20 4.41
C ALA A 289 -4.18 -9.48 3.67
N ARG A 290 -5.45 -9.57 3.28
CA ARG A 290 -6.01 -10.70 2.53
C ARG A 290 -5.37 -10.86 1.15
N VAL A 291 -5.42 -9.80 0.34
CA VAL A 291 -4.95 -9.85 -1.05
C VAL A 291 -3.43 -9.97 -1.10
N GLY A 292 -2.70 -9.28 -0.21
CA GLY A 292 -1.25 -9.42 -0.09
C GLY A 292 -0.83 -10.86 0.23
N SER A 293 -1.61 -11.55 1.08
CA SER A 293 -1.38 -12.97 1.38
C SER A 293 -1.54 -13.88 0.16
N TYR A 294 -2.44 -13.56 -0.80
CA TYR A 294 -2.55 -14.35 -2.03
C TYR A 294 -1.28 -14.32 -2.88
N PHE A 295 -0.54 -13.21 -2.83
CA PHE A 295 0.62 -12.96 -3.69
C PHE A 295 1.97 -13.13 -2.98
N HIS A 296 2.02 -13.28 -1.64
CA HIS A 296 3.29 -13.22 -0.90
C HIS A 296 4.33 -14.22 -1.40
N ASP A 297 3.88 -15.37 -1.85
CA ASP A 297 4.69 -16.52 -2.26
C ASP A 297 4.68 -16.82 -3.76
N ILE A 298 4.27 -15.86 -4.61
CA ILE A 298 4.21 -16.06 -6.07
C ILE A 298 5.56 -16.45 -6.69
N GLY A 299 6.67 -16.12 -6.04
CA GLY A 299 8.00 -16.47 -6.51
C GLY A 299 8.29 -17.98 -6.47
N LYS A 300 7.54 -18.76 -5.71
CA LYS A 300 7.65 -20.23 -5.66
C LYS A 300 7.24 -20.91 -6.98
N ILE A 301 6.57 -20.20 -7.90
CA ILE A 301 6.24 -20.65 -9.26
C ILE A 301 7.51 -21.13 -10.02
N TRP A 302 8.68 -20.53 -9.74
CA TRP A 302 9.92 -20.82 -10.46
C TRP A 302 10.45 -22.24 -10.21
N ARG A 303 10.43 -22.71 -8.92
CA ARG A 303 10.89 -24.06 -8.53
C ARG A 303 10.04 -24.62 -7.40
N PRO A 304 8.76 -24.94 -7.64
CA PRO A 304 7.82 -25.31 -6.57
C PRO A 304 8.24 -26.54 -5.78
N GLN A 305 8.95 -27.49 -6.41
CA GLN A 305 9.38 -28.73 -5.77
C GLN A 305 10.37 -28.55 -4.60
N PHE A 306 11.00 -27.38 -4.47
CA PHE A 306 11.87 -27.08 -3.35
C PHE A 306 11.13 -26.63 -2.09
N PHE A 307 9.82 -26.41 -2.18
CA PHE A 307 9.00 -25.98 -1.04
C PHE A 307 8.12 -27.14 -0.56
N SER A 308 8.15 -27.39 0.77
CA SER A 308 7.58 -28.58 1.40
C SER A 308 6.11 -28.81 1.05
N GLU A 309 5.34 -27.75 0.90
CA GLU A 309 3.91 -27.82 0.55
C GLU A 309 3.64 -28.31 -0.88
N ASN A 310 4.64 -28.30 -1.76
CA ASN A 310 4.55 -28.79 -3.14
C ASN A 310 5.31 -30.10 -3.37
N GLN A 311 6.03 -30.63 -2.36
CA GLN A 311 6.80 -31.88 -2.49
C GLN A 311 5.86 -33.09 -2.56
N LYS A 312 6.20 -34.06 -3.43
CA LYS A 312 5.40 -35.30 -3.60
C LYS A 312 6.04 -36.51 -2.96
N SER A 313 7.37 -36.67 -3.02
CA SER A 313 8.08 -37.89 -2.54
C SER A 313 9.47 -37.62 -2.02
N LYS A 314 10.37 -37.02 -2.80
CA LYS A 314 11.77 -36.80 -2.42
C LYS A 314 12.01 -35.32 -2.12
N ASN A 315 12.72 -35.04 -1.02
CA ASN A 315 13.15 -33.68 -0.70
C ASN A 315 14.39 -33.30 -1.57
N PRO A 316 14.26 -32.36 -2.54
CA PRO A 316 15.40 -31.99 -3.39
C PRO A 316 16.54 -31.31 -2.63
N HIS A 317 16.31 -30.82 -1.41
CA HIS A 317 17.35 -30.23 -0.58
C HIS A 317 18.35 -31.28 -0.05
N ALA A 318 17.98 -32.56 0.02
CA ALA A 318 18.86 -33.61 0.47
C ALA A 318 20.04 -33.88 -0.48
N ASP A 319 19.93 -33.51 -1.75
CA ASP A 319 20.95 -33.76 -2.78
C ASP A 319 21.86 -32.54 -3.04
N ILE A 320 21.70 -31.45 -2.30
CA ILE A 320 22.45 -30.20 -2.51
C ILE A 320 22.97 -29.63 -1.18
N SER A 321 24.03 -28.80 -1.27
CA SER A 321 24.60 -28.17 -0.07
C SER A 321 23.64 -27.24 0.67
N PRO A 322 23.77 -27.08 2.00
CA PRO A 322 22.94 -26.16 2.79
C PRO A 322 22.99 -24.72 2.28
N LYS A 323 24.15 -24.27 1.77
CA LYS A 323 24.29 -22.94 1.15
C LYS A 323 23.43 -22.79 -0.10
N LEU A 324 23.44 -23.77 -1.00
CA LEU A 324 22.64 -23.74 -2.22
C LEU A 324 21.15 -23.80 -1.90
N SER A 325 20.75 -24.62 -0.91
CA SER A 325 19.39 -24.66 -0.37
C SER A 325 18.95 -23.29 0.13
N SER A 326 19.78 -22.60 0.91
CA SER A 326 19.51 -21.25 1.40
C SER A 326 19.32 -20.23 0.27
N LEU A 327 20.14 -20.29 -0.78
CA LEU A 327 20.01 -19.42 -1.96
C LEU A 327 18.71 -19.67 -2.74
N ILE A 328 18.32 -20.93 -2.92
CA ILE A 328 17.06 -21.28 -3.59
C ILE A 328 15.86 -20.73 -2.81
N LEU A 329 15.88 -20.85 -1.47
CA LEU A 329 14.83 -20.28 -0.65
C LEU A 329 14.81 -18.74 -0.71
N ASN A 330 15.98 -18.06 -0.72
CA ASN A 330 16.00 -16.60 -0.90
C ASN A 330 15.41 -16.18 -2.25
N ASN A 331 15.57 -17.03 -3.26
CA ASN A 331 15.18 -16.66 -4.62
C ASN A 331 13.67 -16.52 -4.82
N HIS A 332 12.82 -17.21 -4.01
CA HIS A 332 11.37 -16.99 -4.14
C HIS A 332 10.95 -15.57 -3.75
N VAL A 333 11.61 -14.97 -2.76
CA VAL A 333 11.35 -13.59 -2.33
C VAL A 333 11.74 -12.61 -3.42
N THR A 334 12.97 -12.73 -3.95
CA THR A 334 13.48 -11.81 -4.98
C THR A 334 12.75 -11.95 -6.30
N TYR A 335 12.52 -13.18 -6.75
CA TYR A 335 11.78 -13.47 -7.97
C TYR A 335 10.28 -13.09 -7.84
N GLY A 336 9.69 -13.29 -6.66
CA GLY A 336 8.34 -12.81 -6.36
C GLY A 336 8.22 -11.30 -6.53
N ALA A 337 9.18 -10.53 -6.02
CA ALA A 337 9.23 -9.10 -6.19
C ALA A 337 9.44 -8.67 -7.66
N GLU A 338 10.23 -9.43 -8.44
CA GLU A 338 10.37 -9.21 -9.90
C GLU A 338 9.04 -9.43 -10.63
N LEU A 339 8.32 -10.51 -10.29
CA LEU A 339 6.98 -10.76 -10.81
C LEU A 339 6.01 -9.63 -10.45
N ALA A 340 6.01 -9.17 -9.18
CA ALA A 340 5.18 -8.05 -8.74
C ALA A 340 5.44 -6.78 -9.56
N ARG A 341 6.70 -6.47 -9.87
CA ARG A 341 7.06 -5.33 -10.75
C ARG A 341 6.60 -5.55 -12.19
N LYS A 342 6.83 -6.74 -12.72
CA LYS A 342 6.45 -7.11 -14.09
C LYS A 342 4.96 -7.00 -14.33
N TYR A 343 4.16 -7.47 -13.38
CA TYR A 343 2.69 -7.44 -13.44
C TYR A 343 2.08 -6.17 -12.85
N ARG A 344 2.91 -5.19 -12.47
CA ARG A 344 2.49 -3.92 -11.89
C ARG A 344 1.60 -4.07 -10.66
N LEU A 345 1.86 -5.06 -9.82
CA LEU A 345 1.15 -5.22 -8.57
C LEU A 345 1.32 -3.96 -7.68
N PRO A 346 0.39 -3.70 -6.76
CA PRO A 346 0.51 -2.61 -5.78
C PRO A 346 1.87 -2.63 -5.08
N ILE A 347 2.42 -1.45 -4.80
CA ILE A 347 3.75 -1.34 -4.18
C ILE A 347 3.78 -1.99 -2.79
N LEU A 348 2.67 -1.92 -2.02
CA LEU A 348 2.58 -2.56 -0.71
C LEU A 348 2.52 -4.09 -0.81
N ILE A 349 1.96 -4.66 -1.88
CA ILE A 349 2.03 -6.12 -2.11
C ILE A 349 3.46 -6.55 -2.45
N GLU A 350 4.20 -5.76 -3.25
CA GLU A 350 5.63 -6.01 -3.47
C GLU A 350 6.40 -5.99 -2.15
N ASP A 351 6.12 -5.03 -1.27
CA ASP A 351 6.70 -4.97 0.06
C ASP A 351 6.35 -6.19 0.92
N MET A 352 5.10 -6.65 0.90
CA MET A 352 4.69 -7.85 1.63
C MET A 352 5.44 -9.10 1.13
N ILE A 353 5.68 -9.22 -0.17
CA ILE A 353 6.51 -10.29 -0.76
C ILE A 353 7.95 -10.19 -0.24
N LEU A 354 8.53 -9.01 -0.17
CA LEU A 354 9.91 -8.82 0.30
C LEU A 354 10.06 -9.02 1.80
N GLN A 355 9.03 -8.70 2.58
CA GLN A 355 9.10 -8.54 4.03
C GLN A 355 8.55 -9.75 4.84
N HIS A 356 7.80 -10.69 4.22
CA HIS A 356 7.09 -11.74 4.95
C HIS A 356 8.02 -12.70 5.72
N HIS A 357 9.28 -12.84 5.31
CA HIS A 357 10.31 -13.55 6.08
C HIS A 357 11.27 -12.62 6.82
N GLY A 358 11.23 -11.30 6.57
CA GLY A 358 12.13 -10.32 7.17
C GLY A 358 13.60 -10.67 6.96
N THR A 359 14.36 -10.65 8.04
CA THR A 359 15.80 -11.01 8.07
C THR A 359 16.09 -12.28 8.87
N ARG A 360 15.09 -13.16 9.02
CA ARG A 360 15.19 -14.38 9.81
C ARG A 360 16.23 -15.34 9.24
N VAL A 361 16.83 -16.13 10.15
CA VAL A 361 17.79 -17.19 9.77
C VAL A 361 17.01 -18.45 9.39
N LYS A 362 17.39 -19.10 8.29
CA LYS A 362 16.93 -20.45 7.92
C LYS A 362 17.67 -21.48 8.77
N GLN A 363 17.18 -21.64 10.01
CA GLN A 363 17.88 -22.32 11.09
C GLN A 363 18.31 -23.74 10.72
N PHE A 364 17.42 -24.50 10.07
CA PHE A 364 17.72 -25.88 9.63
C PHE A 364 19.00 -25.96 8.78
N PHE A 365 19.11 -25.14 7.74
CA PHE A 365 20.29 -25.15 6.85
C PHE A 365 21.53 -24.54 7.50
N TYR A 366 21.37 -23.60 8.44
CA TYR A 366 22.47 -23.08 9.23
C TYR A 366 23.05 -24.16 10.14
N ASP A 367 22.19 -24.93 10.83
CA ASP A 367 22.61 -26.00 11.75
C ASP A 367 23.30 -27.14 10.99
N GLU A 368 22.81 -27.55 9.81
CA GLU A 368 23.47 -28.51 8.93
C GLU A 368 24.85 -28.01 8.50
N TYR A 369 24.94 -26.78 8.02
CA TYR A 369 26.22 -26.19 7.61
C TYR A 369 27.22 -26.12 8.77
N TYR A 370 26.74 -25.73 9.95
CA TYR A 370 27.59 -25.67 11.15
C TYR A 370 28.11 -27.06 11.54
N LYS A 371 27.26 -28.09 11.48
CA LYS A 371 27.68 -29.48 11.76
C LYS A 371 28.73 -29.97 10.75
N GLU A 372 28.59 -29.62 9.49
CA GLU A 372 29.52 -30.05 8.42
C GLU A 372 30.88 -29.30 8.48
N THR A 373 30.87 -28.01 8.79
CA THR A 373 32.04 -27.16 8.60
C THR A 373 32.65 -26.60 9.89
N GLY A 374 31.91 -26.58 11.00
CA GLY A 374 32.28 -25.90 12.25
C GLY A 374 32.26 -24.37 12.16
N ILE A 375 31.84 -23.77 11.03
CA ILE A 375 31.87 -22.32 10.80
C ILE A 375 30.59 -21.66 11.32
N LYS A 376 30.73 -20.67 12.20
CA LYS A 376 29.62 -19.88 12.75
C LYS A 376 29.38 -18.62 11.91
N ASP A 377 28.67 -18.75 10.79
CA ASP A 377 28.26 -17.60 9.96
C ASP A 377 26.77 -17.70 9.60
N ALA A 378 25.92 -17.22 10.52
CA ALA A 378 24.48 -17.18 10.32
C ALA A 378 24.02 -16.20 9.22
N ASN A 379 24.85 -15.21 8.85
CA ASN A 379 24.44 -14.19 7.86
C ASN A 379 24.22 -14.79 6.47
N MET A 380 24.95 -15.86 6.12
CA MET A 380 24.77 -16.56 4.85
C MET A 380 23.40 -17.26 4.73
N PHE A 381 22.73 -17.47 5.85
CA PHE A 381 21.47 -18.18 5.94
C PHE A 381 20.27 -17.25 6.26
N ARG A 382 20.49 -15.93 6.29
CA ARG A 382 19.38 -14.98 6.49
C ARG A 382 18.60 -14.76 5.20
N TYR A 383 17.32 -14.45 5.36
CA TYR A 383 16.53 -13.86 4.29
C TYR A 383 17.00 -12.44 4.00
N PRO A 384 16.81 -11.94 2.76
CA PRO A 384 17.37 -10.66 2.34
C PRO A 384 16.71 -9.44 2.99
N GLY A 385 15.52 -9.60 3.57
CA GLY A 385 14.78 -8.51 4.17
C GLY A 385 14.11 -7.58 3.13
N PRO A 386 13.68 -6.41 3.56
CA PRO A 386 13.77 -5.84 4.93
C PRO A 386 12.82 -6.52 5.93
N ILE A 387 12.94 -6.13 7.22
CA ILE A 387 11.94 -6.49 8.23
C ILE A 387 10.60 -5.82 7.92
N PRO A 388 9.46 -6.31 8.45
CA PRO A 388 8.14 -5.71 8.24
C PRO A 388 8.09 -4.23 8.59
N GLN A 389 7.65 -3.40 7.65
CA GLN A 389 7.64 -1.95 7.78
C GLN A 389 6.25 -1.36 8.05
N PHE A 390 5.19 -2.19 8.02
CA PHE A 390 3.81 -1.80 8.35
C PHE A 390 3.06 -3.00 8.93
N LYS A 391 1.90 -2.74 9.55
CA LYS A 391 1.17 -3.72 10.36
C LYS A 391 0.80 -4.97 9.57
N GLU A 392 0.27 -4.81 8.36
CA GLU A 392 -0.21 -5.90 7.52
C GLU A 392 0.94 -6.84 7.09
N ALA A 393 2.14 -6.31 6.84
CA ALA A 393 3.32 -7.13 6.55
C ALA A 393 3.77 -7.96 7.77
N ALA A 394 3.71 -7.38 8.99
CA ALA A 394 4.02 -8.10 10.23
C ALA A 394 2.95 -9.16 10.55
N ILE A 395 1.68 -8.85 10.30
CA ILE A 395 0.56 -9.79 10.48
C ILE A 395 0.72 -10.97 9.51
N LEU A 396 1.07 -10.71 8.25
CA LEU A 396 1.36 -11.75 7.27
C LEU A 396 2.50 -12.65 7.74
N MET A 397 3.61 -12.09 8.25
CA MET A 397 4.74 -12.85 8.79
C MET A 397 4.28 -13.78 9.93
N ILE A 398 3.47 -13.29 10.87
CA ILE A 398 2.94 -14.11 11.97
C ILE A 398 2.03 -15.21 11.40
N ALA A 399 1.14 -14.87 10.47
CA ALA A 399 0.19 -15.81 9.87
C ALA A 399 0.90 -16.94 9.10
N ASP A 400 1.95 -16.61 8.35
CA ASP A 400 2.76 -17.56 7.57
C ASP A 400 3.42 -18.60 8.49
N VAL A 401 4.15 -18.14 9.53
CA VAL A 401 4.78 -19.05 10.50
C VAL A 401 3.73 -19.85 11.28
N THR A 402 2.57 -19.25 11.60
CA THR A 402 1.47 -19.91 12.30
C THR A 402 0.91 -21.06 11.46
N GLU A 403 0.58 -20.83 10.18
CA GLU A 403 0.07 -21.89 9.29
C GLU A 403 1.06 -23.04 9.17
N ALA A 404 2.34 -22.74 8.91
CA ALA A 404 3.38 -23.75 8.78
C ALA A 404 3.54 -24.60 10.06
N THR A 405 3.42 -23.96 11.23
CA THR A 405 3.49 -24.67 12.54
C THR A 405 2.27 -25.57 12.74
N ILE A 406 1.06 -25.05 12.52
CA ILE A 406 -0.18 -25.81 12.72
C ILE A 406 -0.27 -27.00 11.78
N ARG A 407 0.16 -26.85 10.53
CA ARG A 407 0.20 -27.96 9.56
C ARG A 407 1.11 -29.10 10.00
N SER A 408 2.09 -28.85 10.85
CA SER A 408 2.99 -29.88 11.41
C SER A 408 2.46 -30.55 12.69
N MET A 409 1.37 -30.03 13.29
CA MET A 409 0.77 -30.56 14.52
C MET A 409 -0.12 -31.77 14.21
N GLN A 410 -0.10 -32.79 15.08
CA GLN A 410 -0.95 -33.98 14.95
C GLN A 410 -2.36 -33.73 15.49
N GLU A 411 -2.46 -32.99 16.58
CA GLU A 411 -3.71 -32.57 17.20
C GLU A 411 -3.76 -31.05 17.32
N ILE A 412 -4.97 -30.49 17.22
CA ILE A 412 -5.19 -29.04 17.22
C ILE A 412 -6.02 -28.69 18.44
N GLU A 413 -5.33 -28.54 19.57
CA GLU A 413 -5.92 -28.14 20.83
C GLU A 413 -5.74 -26.63 21.10
N PRO A 414 -6.76 -25.94 21.65
CA PRO A 414 -6.71 -24.48 21.85
C PRO A 414 -5.52 -24.00 22.68
N LEU A 415 -5.16 -24.75 23.73
CA LEU A 415 -4.05 -24.40 24.58
C LEU A 415 -2.71 -24.55 23.87
N GLU A 416 -2.53 -25.64 23.12
CA GLU A 416 -1.30 -25.91 22.36
C GLU A 416 -1.07 -24.87 21.28
N ILE A 417 -2.13 -24.50 20.52
CA ILE A 417 -2.06 -23.42 19.52
C ILE A 417 -1.65 -22.11 20.19
N SER A 418 -2.27 -21.78 21.34
CA SER A 418 -1.95 -20.55 22.05
C SER A 418 -0.50 -20.51 22.52
N GLN A 419 0.04 -21.61 23.02
CA GLN A 419 1.44 -21.73 23.44
C GLN A 419 2.41 -21.61 22.24
N LYS A 420 2.11 -22.29 21.12
CA LYS A 420 2.92 -22.20 19.91
C LYS A 420 2.94 -20.78 19.34
N LEU A 421 1.82 -20.07 19.36
CA LEU A 421 1.77 -18.66 18.96
C LEU A 421 2.59 -17.75 19.90
N ASP A 422 2.62 -18.03 21.21
CA ASP A 422 3.50 -17.29 22.13
C ASP A 422 4.98 -17.53 21.81
N GLU A 423 5.37 -18.77 21.49
CA GLU A 423 6.74 -19.11 21.08
C GLU A 423 7.11 -18.36 19.77
N ILE A 424 6.24 -18.41 18.77
CA ILE A 424 6.44 -17.72 17.48
C ILE A 424 6.61 -16.22 17.68
N ILE A 425 5.65 -15.59 18.37
CA ILE A 425 5.67 -14.14 18.59
C ILE A 425 6.89 -13.71 19.39
N SER A 426 7.26 -14.48 20.43
CA SER A 426 8.44 -14.20 21.24
C SER A 426 9.73 -14.32 20.43
N SER A 427 9.86 -15.34 19.57
CA SER A 427 11.02 -15.49 18.65
C SER A 427 11.12 -14.31 17.70
N LEU A 428 10.01 -13.92 17.02
CA LEU A 428 9.99 -12.80 16.09
C LEU A 428 10.33 -11.47 16.79
N PHE A 429 9.85 -11.29 18.01
CA PHE A 429 10.15 -10.10 18.82
C PHE A 429 11.62 -10.03 19.20
N LEU A 430 12.19 -11.12 19.70
CA LEU A 430 13.61 -11.21 20.09
C LEU A 430 14.56 -11.04 18.88
N GLU A 431 14.12 -11.47 17.69
CA GLU A 431 14.85 -11.27 16.44
C GLU A 431 14.71 -9.83 15.86
N GLY A 432 13.96 -8.93 16.53
CA GLY A 432 13.74 -7.54 16.10
C GLY A 432 12.85 -7.40 14.86
N GLN A 433 12.06 -8.44 14.51
CA GLN A 433 11.26 -8.42 13.28
C GLN A 433 10.07 -7.44 13.36
N PHE A 434 9.72 -6.95 14.55
CA PHE A 434 8.61 -6.00 14.76
C PHE A 434 9.04 -4.54 14.94
N ASP A 435 10.34 -4.23 14.88
CA ASP A 435 10.87 -2.92 15.26
C ASP A 435 10.33 -1.78 14.39
N ASP A 436 10.08 -2.06 13.10
CA ASP A 436 9.66 -1.05 12.13
C ASP A 436 8.17 -1.14 11.74
N CYS A 437 7.41 -2.16 12.20
CA CYS A 437 6.05 -2.39 11.72
C CYS A 437 4.99 -1.48 12.35
N GLY A 438 5.27 -0.90 13.52
CA GLY A 438 4.34 -0.02 14.25
C GLY A 438 3.23 -0.75 15.01
N LEU A 439 3.36 -2.07 15.23
CA LEU A 439 2.48 -2.83 16.12
C LEU A 439 2.83 -2.57 17.59
N THR A 440 1.81 -2.36 18.42
CA THR A 440 1.95 -2.31 19.88
C THR A 440 1.81 -3.70 20.50
N LEU A 441 2.36 -3.91 21.68
CA LEU A 441 2.19 -5.18 22.43
C LEU A 441 0.71 -5.52 22.67
N LYS A 442 -0.15 -4.50 22.86
CA LYS A 442 -1.59 -4.70 22.99
C LYS A 442 -2.22 -5.22 21.70
N GLU A 443 -1.78 -4.73 20.56
CA GLU A 443 -2.24 -5.19 19.25
C GLU A 443 -1.75 -6.60 18.95
N ILE A 444 -0.50 -6.92 19.27
CA ILE A 444 0.05 -8.28 19.13
C ILE A 444 -0.76 -9.29 19.92
N LYS A 445 -1.17 -8.95 21.17
CA LYS A 445 -2.04 -9.81 21.97
C LYS A 445 -3.41 -10.03 21.33
N LYS A 446 -3.99 -9.00 20.69
CA LYS A 446 -5.26 -9.13 19.95
C LYS A 446 -5.10 -10.00 18.71
N ILE A 447 -4.02 -9.81 17.95
CA ILE A 447 -3.67 -10.60 16.76
C ILE A 447 -3.59 -12.08 17.15
N LYS A 448 -2.84 -12.41 18.21
CA LYS A 448 -2.75 -13.78 18.75
C LYS A 448 -4.13 -14.38 19.01
N GLY A 449 -4.98 -13.67 19.78
CA GLY A 449 -6.33 -14.13 20.11
C GLY A 449 -7.23 -14.32 18.90
N SER A 450 -7.10 -13.49 17.88
CA SER A 450 -7.81 -13.63 16.61
C SER A 450 -7.33 -14.87 15.84
N MET A 451 -6.01 -15.07 15.71
CA MET A 451 -5.44 -16.20 14.99
C MET A 451 -5.82 -17.54 15.65
N VAL A 452 -5.75 -17.63 16.98
CA VAL A 452 -6.21 -18.85 17.71
C VAL A 452 -7.65 -19.20 17.34
N ARG A 453 -8.57 -18.22 17.40
CA ARG A 453 -9.98 -18.44 17.03
C ARG A 453 -10.14 -18.88 15.59
N THR A 454 -9.51 -18.19 14.66
CA THR A 454 -9.61 -18.49 13.23
C THR A 454 -9.07 -19.90 12.93
N VAL A 455 -7.96 -20.31 13.56
CA VAL A 455 -7.42 -21.67 13.41
C VAL A 455 -8.43 -22.72 13.90
N LEU A 456 -9.03 -22.50 15.06
CA LEU A 456 -10.04 -23.43 15.61
C LEU A 456 -11.27 -23.52 14.71
N GLU A 457 -11.77 -22.39 14.21
CA GLU A 457 -12.92 -22.34 13.30
C GLU A 457 -12.63 -23.08 11.98
N MET A 458 -11.43 -22.96 11.44
CA MET A 458 -11.02 -23.64 10.21
C MET A 458 -10.84 -25.15 10.38
N ASN A 459 -10.53 -25.61 11.60
CA ASN A 459 -10.25 -27.01 11.91
C ASN A 459 -11.38 -27.72 12.67
N HIS A 460 -12.59 -27.13 12.73
CA HIS A 460 -13.74 -27.82 13.31
C HIS A 460 -13.95 -29.18 12.63
N LYS A 461 -13.78 -30.27 13.43
CA LYS A 461 -14.09 -31.63 12.98
C LYS A 461 -15.56 -31.66 12.55
N ARG A 462 -15.84 -31.95 11.27
CA ARG A 462 -17.19 -32.25 10.83
C ARG A 462 -17.73 -33.39 11.69
N ILE A 463 -18.91 -33.19 12.31
CA ILE A 463 -19.64 -34.27 12.98
C ILE A 463 -19.77 -35.39 11.95
N SER A 464 -19.19 -36.56 12.26
CA SER A 464 -19.39 -37.73 11.41
C SER A 464 -20.85 -38.06 11.41
N TYR A 465 -21.53 -37.90 10.29
CA TYR A 465 -22.90 -38.37 10.14
C TYR A 465 -22.88 -39.89 10.38
N PRO A 466 -23.76 -40.42 11.27
CA PRO A 466 -23.90 -41.85 11.42
C PRO A 466 -24.18 -42.46 10.03
N LYS A 467 -23.43 -43.52 9.71
CA LYS A 467 -23.70 -44.27 8.47
C LYS A 467 -25.12 -44.83 8.60
N ILE A 468 -26.05 -44.29 7.87
CA ILE A 468 -27.39 -44.87 7.75
C ILE A 468 -27.20 -46.20 7.01
N ASP A 469 -27.46 -47.31 7.70
CA ASP A 469 -27.43 -48.61 7.03
C ASP A 469 -28.64 -48.67 6.06
N VAL A 470 -28.32 -48.59 4.78
CA VAL A 470 -29.37 -48.58 3.70
C VAL A 470 -30.22 -49.88 3.71
N LYS A 471 -29.82 -50.89 4.48
CA LYS A 471 -30.60 -52.11 4.69
C LYS A 471 -31.79 -51.90 5.61
N GLU A 472 -31.73 -50.98 6.59
CA GLU A 472 -32.86 -50.69 7.52
C GLU A 472 -33.93 -49.78 6.88
N LEU A 473 -33.71 -49.22 5.68
CA LEU A 473 -34.70 -48.43 4.96
C LEU A 473 -35.53 -49.24 3.97
N LYS A 474 -35.37 -50.57 3.94
CA LYS A 474 -36.10 -51.47 2.99
C LYS A 474 -37.09 -52.40 3.70
N GLU A 475 -37.34 -52.20 4.99
CA GLU A 475 -38.51 -52.77 5.70
C GLU A 475 -39.50 -51.60 5.97
#